data_c27a4fbc00b935a266a613f96f4289c5
#
_entry.id   c27a4fbc00b935a266a613f96f4289c5
#
_cell.length_a   1.000
_cell.length_b   1.000
_cell.length_c   1.000
_cell.angle_alpha   90.00
_cell.angle_beta   90.00
_cell.angle_gamma   90.00
#
_symmetry.space_group_name_H-M   'P 1'
#
loop_
_entity.id
_entity.type
_entity.pdbx_description
1 polymer ?
#
loop_
_entity_poly.entity_id
_entity_poly.type
_entity_poly.pdbx_seq_one_letter_code
_entity_poly.pdbx_strand_id
1 'polypeptide(L)'
;MKDGTQPQILVVEDNGALRRLMLRILSGSGYAVLEASTGIQALDLFREQSPSLDLVIVDMVMPGLSGLDVAAEIERHQPGMKVLYISGYASSVAMESISRRSPDRVLIKPFDAGQLIERVALLLKPEQPEPSTVAPPEAEG
;
A
#
# COMPACT_ATOMS: atom_id res chain seq x y z
N MET A 1 -4.29 -11.18 14.46
CA MET A 1 -5.33 -11.20 13.57
C MET A 1 -6.48 -10.40 14.07
N LYS A 2 -7.22 -9.87 13.21
CA LYS A 2 -8.23 -8.95 13.59
C LYS A 2 -9.53 -9.56 13.89
N ASP A 3 -9.56 -10.78 14.18
CA ASP A 3 -10.77 -11.45 14.61
C ASP A 3 -11.89 -11.29 13.67
N GLY A 4 -11.64 -11.37 12.43
CA GLY A 4 -12.68 -11.21 11.45
C GLY A 4 -13.00 -9.77 11.14
N THR A 5 -12.30 -8.83 11.76
CA THR A 5 -12.51 -7.46 11.39
C THR A 5 -11.89 -7.19 10.03
N GLN A 6 -12.29 -6.10 9.45
CA GLN A 6 -11.82 -5.72 8.14
C GLN A 6 -10.35 -5.33 8.18
N PRO A 7 -9.60 -5.66 7.15
CA PRO A 7 -8.26 -5.11 7.04
C PRO A 7 -8.33 -3.59 7.01
N GLN A 8 -7.34 -2.96 7.61
CA GLN A 8 -7.33 -1.52 7.72
C GLN A 8 -6.28 -0.91 6.79
N ILE A 9 -6.71 0.03 5.99
CA ILE A 9 -5.87 0.65 4.96
C ILE A 9 -5.79 2.14 5.19
N LEU A 10 -4.60 2.70 5.11
CA LEU A 10 -4.41 4.14 5.14
C LEU A 10 -4.18 4.63 3.72
N VAL A 11 -5.00 5.54 3.24
CA VAL A 11 -4.87 6.12 1.92
C VAL A 11 -4.31 7.53 2.05
N VAL A 12 -3.18 7.78 1.42
CA VAL A 12 -2.50 9.07 1.47
C VAL A 12 -2.50 9.66 0.07
N GLU A 13 -3.31 10.69 -0.14
CA GLU A 13 -3.48 11.27 -1.46
C GLU A 13 -3.93 12.72 -1.31
N ASP A 14 -3.21 13.66 -1.89
CA ASP A 14 -3.54 15.06 -1.74
C ASP A 14 -4.69 15.50 -2.64
N ASN A 15 -4.96 14.79 -3.73
CA ASN A 15 -6.08 15.12 -4.59
C ASN A 15 -7.36 14.62 -3.93
N GLY A 16 -8.21 15.55 -3.50
CA GLY A 16 -9.40 15.16 -2.74
C GLY A 16 -10.38 14.30 -3.50
N ALA A 17 -10.54 14.57 -4.80
CA ALA A 17 -11.48 13.79 -5.59
C ALA A 17 -11.01 12.34 -5.73
N LEU A 18 -9.72 12.16 -6.01
CA LEU A 18 -9.17 10.83 -6.13
C LEU A 18 -9.19 10.11 -4.79
N ARG A 19 -8.83 10.83 -3.73
CA ARG A 19 -8.83 10.22 -2.40
C ARG A 19 -10.21 9.72 -2.03
N ARG A 20 -11.24 10.53 -2.26
CA ARG A 20 -12.61 10.12 -1.96
C ARG A 20 -13.06 8.93 -2.80
N LEU A 21 -12.65 8.92 -4.05
CA LEU A 21 -12.97 7.80 -4.91
C LEU A 21 -12.35 6.52 -4.40
N MET A 22 -11.07 6.58 -4.03
CA MET A 22 -10.38 5.40 -3.50
C MET A 22 -11.03 4.93 -2.20
N LEU A 23 -11.41 5.86 -1.33
CA LEU A 23 -12.09 5.48 -0.10
C LEU A 23 -13.39 4.75 -0.41
N ARG A 24 -14.14 5.25 -1.36
CA ARG A 24 -15.41 4.63 -1.70
C ARG A 24 -15.22 3.23 -2.26
N ILE A 25 -14.25 3.09 -3.15
CA ILE A 25 -13.98 1.79 -3.76
C ILE A 25 -13.56 0.79 -2.70
N LEU A 26 -12.64 1.18 -1.83
CA LEU A 26 -12.09 0.26 -0.85
C LEU A 26 -13.09 -0.06 0.25
N SER A 27 -13.84 0.93 0.71
CA SER A 27 -14.87 0.68 1.70
C SER A 27 -15.92 -0.27 1.14
N GLY A 28 -16.28 -0.07 -0.12
CA GLY A 28 -17.26 -0.95 -0.76
C GLY A 28 -16.76 -2.37 -0.93
N SER A 29 -15.44 -2.56 -0.86
CA SER A 29 -14.84 -3.89 -0.99
C SER A 29 -14.60 -4.56 0.36
N GLY A 30 -15.03 -3.94 1.43
CA GLY A 30 -14.94 -4.57 2.74
C GLY A 30 -13.77 -4.15 3.59
N TYR A 31 -13.07 -3.10 3.21
CA TYR A 31 -11.91 -2.64 3.99
C TYR A 31 -12.27 -1.47 4.88
N ALA A 32 -11.61 -1.37 6.02
CA ALA A 32 -11.71 -0.18 6.85
C ALA A 32 -10.64 0.79 6.36
N VAL A 33 -11.01 2.03 6.08
CA VAL A 33 -10.10 2.96 5.43
C VAL A 33 -9.95 4.23 6.24
N LEU A 34 -8.69 4.63 6.42
CA LEU A 34 -8.34 5.91 6.98
C LEU A 34 -7.77 6.76 5.85
N GLU A 35 -7.89 8.07 5.95
CA GLU A 35 -7.40 8.94 4.90
C GLU A 35 -6.50 10.02 5.44
N ALA A 36 -5.55 10.41 4.63
CA ALA A 36 -4.68 11.53 4.91
C ALA A 36 -4.48 12.30 3.62
N SER A 37 -4.47 13.61 3.71
CA SER A 37 -4.25 14.45 2.53
C SER A 37 -2.83 14.97 2.44
N THR A 38 -2.02 14.76 3.47
CA THR A 38 -0.62 15.18 3.47
C THR A 38 0.24 14.09 4.08
N GLY A 39 1.53 14.16 3.80
CA GLY A 39 2.44 13.19 4.40
C GLY A 39 2.52 13.30 5.91
N ILE A 40 2.47 14.53 6.43
CA ILE A 40 2.54 14.70 7.87
C ILE A 40 1.32 14.11 8.55
N GLN A 41 0.15 14.35 7.98
CA GLN A 41 -1.07 13.76 8.51
C GLN A 41 -1.01 12.24 8.47
N ALA A 42 -0.44 11.72 7.38
CA ALA A 42 -0.30 10.28 7.25
C ALA A 42 0.58 9.69 8.35
N LEU A 43 1.68 10.36 8.66
CA LEU A 43 2.57 9.85 9.69
C LEU A 43 1.94 9.93 11.07
N ASP A 44 1.15 10.97 11.32
CA ASP A 44 0.44 11.07 12.58
C ASP A 44 -0.56 9.93 12.74
N LEU A 45 -1.31 9.64 11.69
CA LEU A 45 -2.26 8.55 11.73
C LEU A 45 -1.56 7.21 11.86
N PHE A 46 -0.44 7.06 11.18
CA PHE A 46 0.32 5.83 11.28
C PHE A 46 0.78 5.58 12.71
N ARG A 47 1.27 6.63 13.38
CA ARG A 47 1.73 6.45 14.76
C ARG A 47 0.60 6.04 15.69
N GLU A 48 -0.59 6.57 15.45
CA GLU A 48 -1.73 6.23 16.28
C GLU A 48 -2.26 4.85 16.01
N GLN A 49 -2.21 4.41 14.76
CA GLN A 49 -2.89 3.18 14.35
C GLN A 49 -1.96 2.04 13.97
N SER A 50 -0.67 2.24 14.13
CA SER A 50 0.30 1.37 13.50
C SER A 50 0.09 -0.12 13.74
N PRO A 51 -0.21 -0.60 14.93
CA PRO A 51 -0.34 -2.06 15.04
C PRO A 51 -1.52 -2.62 14.28
N SER A 52 -2.52 -1.82 13.98
CA SER A 52 -3.70 -2.33 13.31
C SER A 52 -3.74 -2.05 11.82
N LEU A 53 -2.77 -1.29 11.30
CA LEU A 53 -2.75 -1.02 9.86
C LEU A 53 -2.20 -2.21 9.10
N ASP A 54 -2.84 -2.53 8.01
CA ASP A 54 -2.43 -3.65 7.18
C ASP A 54 -1.76 -3.21 5.88
N LEU A 55 -2.09 -2.01 5.41
CA LEU A 55 -1.57 -1.52 4.14
C LEU A 55 -1.61 -0.01 4.11
N VAL A 56 -0.60 0.60 3.52
CA VAL A 56 -0.59 2.05 3.26
C VAL A 56 -0.55 2.25 1.76
N ILE A 57 -1.47 3.04 1.24
CA ILE A 57 -1.46 3.42 -0.18
C ILE A 57 -1.05 4.88 -0.23
N VAL A 58 -0.01 5.18 -0.96
CA VAL A 58 0.54 6.52 -0.95
C VAL A 58 0.84 7.01 -2.35
N ASP A 59 0.41 8.25 -2.64
CA ASP A 59 0.75 8.91 -3.90
C ASP A 59 2.21 9.30 -3.83
N MET A 60 2.96 8.99 -4.87
CA MET A 60 4.38 9.31 -4.91
C MET A 60 4.65 10.80 -4.96
N VAL A 61 3.77 11.56 -5.58
CA VAL A 61 3.98 12.98 -5.80
C VAL A 61 2.98 13.79 -5.00
N MET A 62 3.43 14.38 -3.92
CA MET A 62 2.61 15.23 -3.09
C MET A 62 3.43 16.42 -2.64
N PRO A 63 2.79 17.57 -2.39
CA PRO A 63 3.53 18.69 -1.84
C PRO A 63 4.05 18.37 -0.45
N GLY A 64 5.17 18.90 -0.10
CA GLY A 64 5.77 18.65 1.19
C GLY A 64 6.46 17.31 1.19
N LEU A 65 6.07 16.45 2.14
CA LEU A 65 6.64 15.11 2.19
C LEU A 65 6.12 14.29 1.02
N SER A 66 7.02 13.75 0.24
CA SER A 66 6.63 12.90 -0.89
C SER A 66 6.19 11.52 -0.38
N GLY A 67 5.60 10.75 -1.28
CA GLY A 67 5.22 9.39 -0.94
C GLY A 67 6.39 8.55 -0.51
N LEU A 68 7.55 8.76 -1.15
CA LEU A 68 8.74 8.00 -0.75
C LEU A 68 9.19 8.36 0.65
N ASP A 69 9.11 9.65 1.01
CA ASP A 69 9.49 10.08 2.35
C ASP A 69 8.57 9.45 3.40
N VAL A 70 7.28 9.43 3.11
CA VAL A 70 6.31 8.82 4.01
C VAL A 70 6.60 7.34 4.18
N ALA A 71 6.82 6.65 3.08
CA ALA A 71 7.07 5.22 3.12
C ALA A 71 8.35 4.89 3.87
N ALA A 72 9.39 5.70 3.67
CA ALA A 72 10.66 5.47 4.35
C ALA A 72 10.50 5.60 5.86
N GLU A 73 9.74 6.60 6.29
CA GLU A 73 9.53 6.80 7.71
C GLU A 73 8.70 5.68 8.31
N ILE A 74 7.70 5.23 7.60
CA ILE A 74 6.88 4.11 8.05
C ILE A 74 7.73 2.86 8.20
N GLU A 75 8.57 2.60 7.22
CA GLU A 75 9.38 1.40 7.27
C GLU A 75 10.39 1.44 8.39
N ARG A 76 10.90 2.62 8.72
CA ARG A 76 11.81 2.74 9.86
C ARG A 76 11.14 2.32 11.16
N HIS A 77 9.85 2.62 11.31
CA HIS A 77 9.14 2.32 12.54
C HIS A 77 8.50 0.94 12.53
N GLN A 78 8.15 0.45 11.37
CA GLN A 78 7.50 -0.85 11.29
C GLN A 78 8.01 -1.57 10.03
N PRO A 79 9.17 -2.21 10.13
CA PRO A 79 9.70 -2.95 8.99
C PRO A 79 8.70 -4.02 8.57
N GLY A 80 8.55 -4.17 7.29
CA GLY A 80 7.61 -5.15 6.77
C GLY A 80 6.22 -4.61 6.50
N MET A 81 5.96 -3.35 6.84
CA MET A 81 4.68 -2.76 6.50
C MET A 81 4.53 -2.71 4.99
N LYS A 82 3.39 -3.12 4.50
CA LYS A 82 3.16 -3.13 3.06
C LYS A 82 2.73 -1.77 2.59
N VAL A 83 3.34 -1.31 1.51
CA VAL A 83 3.05 0.01 0.93
C VAL A 83 2.76 -0.17 -0.54
N LEU A 84 1.67 0.40 -1.00
CA LEU A 84 1.34 0.47 -2.41
C LEU A 84 1.55 1.90 -2.89
N TYR A 85 2.43 2.06 -3.86
CA TYR A 85 2.75 3.38 -4.40
C TYR A 85 1.86 3.67 -5.59
N ILE A 86 1.22 4.82 -5.57
CA ILE A 86 0.44 5.29 -6.71
C ILE A 86 1.31 6.28 -7.46
N SER A 87 1.48 6.07 -8.75
CA SER A 87 2.39 6.88 -9.53
C SER A 87 1.68 7.41 -10.77
N GLY A 88 1.93 8.67 -11.11
CA GLY A 88 1.54 9.16 -12.42
C GLY A 88 2.44 8.52 -13.45
N TYR A 89 2.43 9.04 -14.64
CA TYR A 89 3.23 8.42 -15.66
C TYR A 89 4.67 8.84 -15.61
N ALA A 90 4.98 9.89 -14.89
CA ALA A 90 6.37 10.34 -14.84
C ALA A 90 7.14 9.46 -13.91
N SER A 91 8.16 8.83 -14.37
CA SER A 91 8.92 7.97 -13.51
C SER A 91 10.20 8.64 -13.09
N SER A 92 10.63 8.35 -11.89
CA SER A 92 11.91 8.76 -11.38
C SER A 92 12.77 7.52 -11.29
N VAL A 93 14.04 7.73 -11.02
CA VAL A 93 14.94 6.60 -10.81
C VAL A 93 14.46 5.74 -9.65
N ALA A 94 13.99 6.40 -8.58
CA ALA A 94 13.49 5.66 -7.43
C ALA A 94 12.28 4.84 -7.80
N MET A 95 11.39 5.39 -8.60
CA MET A 95 10.19 4.71 -9.01
C MET A 95 10.50 3.52 -9.88
N GLU A 96 11.44 3.68 -10.79
CA GLU A 96 11.85 2.57 -11.63
C GLU A 96 12.46 1.44 -10.82
N SER A 97 13.24 1.81 -9.81
CA SER A 97 13.85 0.81 -8.96
C SER A 97 12.81 0.01 -8.20
N ILE A 98 11.81 0.69 -7.64
CA ILE A 98 10.75 0.01 -6.92
C ILE A 98 9.96 -0.89 -7.86
N SER A 99 9.63 -0.37 -9.03
CA SER A 99 8.86 -1.11 -10.00
C SER A 99 9.57 -2.37 -10.44
N ARG A 100 10.90 -2.30 -10.56
CA ARG A 100 11.69 -3.45 -10.98
C ARG A 100 11.78 -4.50 -9.89
N ARG A 101 11.97 -4.07 -8.64
CA ARG A 101 12.14 -4.99 -7.54
C ARG A 101 10.82 -5.51 -6.97
N SER A 102 9.78 -4.68 -7.02
CA SER A 102 8.50 -5.03 -6.42
C SER A 102 7.37 -4.47 -7.28
N PRO A 103 7.18 -5.06 -8.46
CA PRO A 103 6.17 -4.50 -9.39
C PRO A 103 4.77 -4.50 -8.81
N ASP A 104 4.47 -5.42 -7.89
CA ASP A 104 3.15 -5.46 -7.30
C ASP A 104 2.88 -4.29 -6.39
N ARG A 105 3.91 -3.55 -6.01
CA ARG A 105 3.74 -2.42 -5.10
C ARG A 105 3.58 -1.08 -5.81
N VAL A 106 3.39 -1.11 -7.12
CA VAL A 106 3.24 0.12 -7.89
C VAL A 106 1.98 0.03 -8.72
N LEU A 107 1.14 1.04 -8.63
CA LEU A 107 -0.06 1.14 -9.47
C LEU A 107 0.00 2.47 -10.19
N ILE A 108 -0.10 2.42 -11.51
CA ILE A 108 0.09 3.58 -12.37
C ILE A 108 -1.25 4.26 -12.64
N LYS A 109 -1.27 5.58 -12.54
CA LYS A 109 -2.45 6.38 -12.91
C LYS A 109 -2.51 6.52 -14.42
N PRO A 110 -3.68 6.54 -15.00
CA PRO A 110 -4.97 6.31 -14.36
C PRO A 110 -5.22 4.83 -14.17
N PHE A 111 -5.94 4.50 -13.12
CA PHE A 111 -6.32 3.11 -12.89
C PHE A 111 -7.81 3.07 -12.64
N ASP A 112 -8.42 1.92 -12.83
CA ASP A 112 -9.83 1.78 -12.56
C ASP A 112 -10.04 1.06 -11.23
N ALA A 113 -11.31 0.97 -10.82
CA ALA A 113 -11.63 0.35 -9.54
C ALA A 113 -11.16 -1.09 -9.47
N GLY A 114 -11.30 -1.82 -10.57
CA GLY A 114 -10.88 -3.22 -10.59
C GLY A 114 -9.39 -3.38 -10.36
N GLN A 115 -8.60 -2.50 -10.98
CA GLN A 115 -7.15 -2.57 -10.80
C GLN A 115 -6.75 -2.27 -9.36
N LEU A 116 -7.40 -1.28 -8.74
CA LEU A 116 -7.10 -0.95 -7.36
C LEU A 116 -7.46 -2.10 -6.45
N ILE A 117 -8.66 -2.65 -6.60
CA ILE A 117 -9.11 -3.74 -5.77
C ILE A 117 -8.22 -4.96 -5.92
N GLU A 118 -7.86 -5.28 -7.15
CA GLU A 118 -7.03 -6.45 -7.39
C GLU A 118 -5.65 -6.30 -6.77
N ARG A 119 -5.06 -5.11 -6.89
CA ARG A 119 -3.73 -4.90 -6.35
C ARG A 119 -3.74 -4.93 -4.83
N VAL A 120 -4.76 -4.32 -4.23
CA VAL A 120 -4.88 -4.32 -2.78
C VAL A 120 -5.08 -5.74 -2.26
N ALA A 121 -5.93 -6.51 -2.92
CA ALA A 121 -6.15 -7.89 -2.50
C ALA A 121 -4.86 -8.70 -2.59
N LEU A 122 -4.09 -8.48 -3.65
CA LEU A 122 -2.83 -9.18 -3.81
C LEU A 122 -1.86 -8.86 -2.68
N LEU A 123 -1.75 -7.60 -2.31
CA LEU A 123 -0.80 -7.20 -1.27
C LEU A 123 -1.26 -7.61 0.12
N LEU A 124 -2.56 -7.75 0.33
CA LEU A 124 -3.07 -8.13 1.63
C LEU A 124 -3.12 -9.64 1.85
N LYS A 125 -2.81 -10.43 0.82
CA LYS A 125 -2.74 -11.85 1.01
C LYS A 125 -1.72 -12.19 2.06
N PRO A 126 -2.01 -13.16 2.93
CA PRO A 126 -1.01 -13.58 3.90
C PRO A 126 0.20 -14.11 3.16
N GLU A 127 1.39 -13.81 3.69
CA GLU A 127 2.56 -14.33 3.09
C GLU A 127 2.63 -15.78 3.27
N GLN A 128 2.92 -16.54 2.23
CA GLN A 128 3.07 -17.94 2.32
C GLN A 128 4.50 -18.21 2.64
N PRO A 129 4.76 -19.12 3.52
CA PRO A 129 6.12 -19.55 3.66
C PRO A 129 6.52 -20.11 2.34
N GLU A 130 7.63 -19.92 1.95
CA GLU A 130 7.98 -20.30 0.72
C GLU A 130 7.87 -21.61 0.45
N PRO A 131 7.03 -21.95 -0.04
CA PRO A 131 6.85 -23.27 -0.20
C PRO A 131 7.60 -23.66 -1.27
N SER A 132 7.45 -23.06 -1.69
CA SER A 132 7.84 -23.44 -2.54
C SER A 132 9.06 -23.52 -2.44
N THR A 133 9.24 -23.24 -1.96
CA THR A 133 10.32 -23.27 -1.83
C THR A 133 10.76 -24.33 -1.40
N VAL A 134 10.53 -24.82 -1.39
CA VAL A 134 10.70 -25.65 -0.96
C VAL A 134 10.69 -26.68 -1.28
N ALA A 135 10.70 -26.94 -1.57
CA ALA A 135 10.54 -27.72 -1.75
C ALA A 135 10.71 -28.45 -1.99
N PRO A 136 10.80 -28.80 -2.21
CA PRO A 136 10.89 -29.47 -2.43
C PRO A 136 11.07 -30.11 -2.72
N PRO A 137 11.20 -30.29 -2.93
CA PRO A 137 11.27 -30.93 -3.21
C PRO A 137 11.36 -31.66 -3.17
N GLU A 138 11.40 -31.72 -3.09
CA GLU A 138 11.38 -32.26 -3.04
C GLU A 138 11.35 -32.82 -3.08
N ALA A 139 11.42 -32.94 -3.20
CA ALA A 139 11.36 -33.41 -3.28
C ALA A 139 11.26 -34.00 -3.38
N GLU A 140 11.43 -34.17 -3.43
CA GLU A 140 11.26 -34.61 -3.58
C GLU A 140 11.10 -35.00 -3.67
N GLY A 141 11.29 -35.26 -3.70
CA GLY A 141 11.08 -35.60 -3.83
C GLY A 141 10.98 -35.83 -3.80
#